data_03d9c5dcd5a2e846990eac702f52aae6
#
_entry.id   03d9c5dcd5a2e846990eac702f52aae6
#
_cell.length_a   1.000
_cell.length_b   1.000
_cell.length_c   1.000
_cell.angle_alpha   90.00
_cell.angle_beta   90.00
_cell.angle_gamma   90.00
#
_symmetry.space_group_name_H-M   'P 1'
#
loop_
_entity.id
_entity.type
_entity.pdbx_description
1 polymer ?
#
loop_
_entity_poly.entity_id
_entity_poly.type
_entity_poly.pdbx_seq_one_letter_code
_entity_poly.pdbx_strand_id
1 'polypeptide(L)'
;MNAAAIIPRQKKAATKAIKLLPSNAKGIDLSNVDFLAATFAGIDADEVPWLAGFPGDVATADHRVWFGASALPMPRFVRPTSNNYVCVSTFKRAADSRYRRRKDCWSGLWLVLLDDLNSKVPFDALRLKPSCLVETSPDNFQAWLFLKQPERNQTKAEALIDGLIAAGASDPGAGNLTRYGRLPTGTNGKAKYNAKDGQPFTQRVHVWEPSRRYTPEQIAQAHGFDLTAASKPRPRRTTPMKAAPQGDGYLSILEAAGLYIGTIRGIEGAHRIICPWHEGHTGKDTTGTAYFEPDEQNGMRGGFKCQHGHCAHRTITDFDYFIVRLLAARGAA
;
A
#
# COMPACT_ATOMS: atom_id res chain seq x y z
N MET A 1 -28.65 4.63 -37.32
CA MET A 1 -27.63 5.69 -37.30
C MET A 1 -27.36 6.07 -35.88
N ASN A 2 -26.30 5.54 -35.30
CA ASN A 2 -25.92 5.83 -33.92
C ASN A 2 -24.89 6.99 -33.89
N ALA A 3 -25.34 8.13 -33.46
CA ALA A 3 -24.46 9.27 -33.23
C ALA A 3 -23.66 9.02 -31.92
N ALA A 4 -22.39 8.64 -32.02
CA ALA A 4 -21.46 8.62 -30.92
C ALA A 4 -21.20 10.09 -30.48
N ALA A 5 -21.63 10.45 -29.30
CA ALA A 5 -21.35 11.74 -28.70
C ALA A 5 -19.85 11.90 -28.51
N ILE A 6 -19.23 12.77 -29.29
CA ILE A 6 -17.83 13.19 -29.15
C ILE A 6 -17.75 14.07 -27.87
N ILE A 7 -17.20 13.52 -26.80
CA ILE A 7 -16.88 14.27 -25.60
C ILE A 7 -15.75 15.25 -25.98
N PRO A 8 -15.94 16.59 -25.84
CA PRO A 8 -14.91 17.53 -26.18
C PRO A 8 -13.70 17.34 -25.28
N ARG A 9 -12.51 17.14 -25.87
CA ARG A 9 -11.22 17.18 -25.16
C ARG A 9 -11.11 18.53 -24.44
N GLN A 10 -11.35 18.52 -23.13
CA GLN A 10 -11.10 19.69 -22.30
C GLN A 10 -9.64 20.10 -22.47
N LYS A 11 -9.43 21.38 -22.82
CA LYS A 11 -8.11 22.00 -22.92
C LYS A 11 -7.36 21.76 -21.58
N LYS A 12 -6.19 21.10 -21.64
CA LYS A 12 -5.28 20.91 -20.51
C LYS A 12 -5.05 22.27 -19.86
N ALA A 13 -5.60 22.50 -18.68
CA ALA A 13 -5.19 23.61 -17.86
C ALA A 13 -3.71 23.39 -17.56
N ALA A 14 -2.85 24.26 -18.08
CA ALA A 14 -1.41 24.18 -17.85
C ALA A 14 -1.16 24.35 -16.34
N THR A 15 -0.93 23.26 -15.64
CA THR A 15 -0.51 23.29 -14.24
C THR A 15 0.83 24.01 -14.23
N LYS A 16 0.88 25.21 -13.64
CA LYS A 16 2.11 25.99 -13.52
C LYS A 16 3.16 25.06 -12.87
N ALA A 17 4.27 24.83 -13.56
CA ALA A 17 5.29 23.89 -13.13
C ALA A 17 5.65 24.07 -11.65
N ILE A 18 5.72 22.98 -10.90
CA ILE A 18 6.17 23.01 -9.52
C ILE A 18 7.66 23.29 -9.54
N LYS A 19 8.08 24.38 -8.89
CA LYS A 19 9.49 24.70 -8.78
C LYS A 19 10.10 23.80 -7.70
N LEU A 20 10.88 22.81 -8.13
CA LEU A 20 11.68 21.99 -7.23
C LEU A 20 12.88 22.76 -6.70
N LEU A 21 13.31 22.45 -5.50
CA LEU A 21 14.55 22.97 -4.95
C LEU A 21 15.75 22.36 -5.73
N PRO A 22 16.85 23.11 -5.94
CA PRO A 22 18.08 22.52 -6.49
C PRO A 22 18.55 21.31 -5.68
N SER A 23 19.24 20.37 -6.31
CA SER A 23 19.70 19.13 -5.67
C SER A 23 20.60 19.34 -4.45
N ASN A 24 21.31 20.48 -4.39
CA ASN A 24 22.20 20.90 -3.30
C ASN A 24 21.53 21.81 -2.27
N ALA A 25 20.26 22.21 -2.49
CA ALA A 25 19.56 23.07 -1.54
C ALA A 25 19.09 22.27 -0.31
N LYS A 26 19.11 22.91 0.86
CA LYS A 26 18.45 22.40 2.05
C LYS A 26 16.93 22.40 1.80
N GLY A 27 16.26 21.31 2.15
CA GLY A 27 14.79 21.22 2.10
C GLY A 27 14.13 22.20 3.09
N ILE A 28 12.80 22.34 2.96
CA ILE A 28 11.99 23.06 3.94
C ILE A 28 12.10 22.32 5.27
N ASP A 29 12.37 23.05 6.34
CA ASP A 29 12.40 22.49 7.69
C ASP A 29 10.96 22.20 8.15
N LEU A 30 10.64 20.91 8.29
CA LEU A 30 9.31 20.44 8.65
C LEU A 30 9.45 19.25 9.60
N SER A 31 9.01 19.40 10.82
CA SER A 31 8.99 18.28 11.74
C SER A 31 7.87 17.28 11.43
N ASN A 32 8.06 16.01 11.80
CA ASN A 32 6.99 15.01 11.69
C ASN A 32 5.80 15.34 12.59
N VAL A 33 6.02 16.05 13.71
CA VAL A 33 4.94 16.49 14.60
C VAL A 33 4.08 17.54 13.91
N ASP A 34 4.69 18.55 13.28
CA ASP A 34 3.94 19.60 12.56
C ASP A 34 3.17 19.04 11.36
N PHE A 35 3.79 18.09 10.64
CA PHE A 35 3.12 17.39 9.55
C PHE A 35 1.88 16.65 10.06
N LEU A 36 1.99 15.87 11.13
CA LEU A 36 0.88 15.09 11.69
C LEU A 36 -0.19 16.01 12.28
N ALA A 37 0.19 17.05 13.01
CA ALA A 37 -0.74 18.02 13.57
C ALA A 37 -1.55 18.74 12.48
N ALA A 38 -0.89 19.17 11.42
CA ALA A 38 -1.57 19.80 10.29
C ALA A 38 -2.46 18.81 9.52
N THR A 39 -1.99 17.58 9.31
CA THR A 39 -2.72 16.57 8.55
C THR A 39 -4.00 16.13 9.24
N PHE A 40 -3.91 15.79 10.52
CA PHE A 40 -4.99 15.20 11.31
C PHE A 40 -5.67 16.21 12.24
N ALA A 41 -5.63 17.50 11.88
CA ALA A 41 -6.35 18.54 12.61
C ALA A 41 -7.87 18.23 12.63
N GLY A 42 -8.45 18.23 13.84
CA GLY A 42 -9.87 17.90 14.03
C GLY A 42 -10.19 16.40 13.97
N ILE A 43 -9.19 15.54 14.19
CA ILE A 43 -9.44 14.10 14.35
C ILE A 43 -10.35 13.83 15.56
N ASP A 44 -11.25 12.87 15.43
CA ASP A 44 -12.13 12.45 16.51
C ASP A 44 -11.35 11.80 17.65
N ALA A 45 -11.82 11.95 18.89
CA ALA A 45 -11.09 11.46 20.08
C ALA A 45 -10.94 9.92 20.13
N ASP A 46 -11.79 9.18 19.42
CA ASP A 46 -11.78 7.73 19.32
C ASP A 46 -10.96 7.20 18.13
N GLU A 47 -10.32 8.10 17.39
CA GLU A 47 -9.49 7.76 16.23
C GLU A 47 -8.02 8.01 16.47
N VAL A 48 -7.18 7.25 15.78
CA VAL A 48 -5.73 7.46 15.82
C VAL A 48 -5.11 7.38 14.42
N PRO A 49 -4.15 8.26 14.10
CA PRO A 49 -3.22 8.05 13.01
C PRO A 49 -2.30 6.88 13.33
N TRP A 50 -1.72 6.25 12.29
CA TRP A 50 -0.88 5.07 12.46
C TRP A 50 0.48 5.28 11.82
N LEU A 51 1.54 4.97 12.55
CA LEU A 51 2.93 5.18 12.14
C LEU A 51 3.69 3.86 12.11
N ALA A 52 4.71 3.79 11.26
CA ALA A 52 5.76 2.79 11.33
C ALA A 52 7.12 3.48 11.20
N GLY A 53 8.13 2.90 11.83
CA GLY A 53 9.49 3.44 11.73
C GLY A 53 10.52 2.43 12.20
N PHE A 54 11.68 2.44 11.55
CA PHE A 54 12.78 1.53 11.85
C PHE A 54 14.09 2.03 11.21
N PRO A 55 15.23 1.76 11.81
CA PRO A 55 16.54 2.04 11.21
C PRO A 55 16.90 1.00 10.16
N GLY A 56 17.97 1.25 9.39
CA GLY A 56 18.59 0.30 8.48
C GLY A 56 17.87 0.10 7.15
N ASP A 57 18.26 -0.94 6.40
CA ASP A 57 17.75 -1.20 5.07
C ASP A 57 16.32 -1.76 5.11
N VAL A 58 15.46 -1.15 4.31
CA VAL A 58 14.06 -1.56 4.13
C VAL A 58 13.93 -2.97 3.57
N ALA A 59 14.90 -3.40 2.74
CA ALA A 59 14.87 -4.71 2.09
C ALA A 59 15.13 -5.87 3.06
N THR A 60 15.92 -5.62 4.12
CA THR A 60 16.29 -6.62 5.12
C THR A 60 15.53 -6.48 6.44
N ALA A 61 14.65 -5.48 6.54
CA ALA A 61 13.90 -5.20 7.75
C ALA A 61 12.94 -6.35 8.10
N ASP A 62 12.90 -6.73 9.38
CA ASP A 62 11.92 -7.68 9.89
C ASP A 62 10.48 -7.18 9.58
N HIS A 63 9.62 -8.07 9.09
CA HIS A 63 8.24 -7.71 8.74
C HIS A 63 7.45 -7.09 9.90
N ARG A 64 7.80 -7.40 11.15
CA ARG A 64 7.14 -6.88 12.35
C ARG A 64 7.29 -5.37 12.52
N VAL A 65 8.35 -4.75 11.96
CA VAL A 65 8.52 -3.30 12.02
C VAL A 65 7.40 -2.56 11.28
N TRP A 66 6.74 -3.23 10.33
CA TRP A 66 5.62 -2.70 9.57
C TRP A 66 4.27 -2.78 10.30
N PHE A 67 4.20 -3.45 11.45
CA PHE A 67 2.99 -3.43 12.26
C PHE A 67 2.71 -2.02 12.76
N GLY A 68 3.77 -1.28 13.09
CA GLY A 68 3.66 0.11 13.52
C GLY A 68 2.92 0.27 14.85
N ALA A 69 2.54 1.51 15.14
CA ALA A 69 1.78 1.88 16.32
C ALA A 69 0.93 3.12 16.09
N SER A 70 -0.01 3.38 17.00
CA SER A 70 -0.72 4.65 17.09
C SER A 70 0.26 5.83 17.18
N ALA A 71 -0.08 6.95 16.56
CA ALA A 71 0.70 8.20 16.65
C ALA A 71 0.57 8.91 18.00
N LEU A 72 -0.31 8.48 18.87
CA LEU A 72 -0.59 9.14 20.16
C LEU A 72 -0.37 8.18 21.34
N PRO A 73 0.69 8.40 22.15
CA PRO A 73 1.77 9.38 21.98
C PRO A 73 2.71 9.03 20.82
N MET A 74 3.51 10.02 20.36
CA MET A 74 4.48 9.79 19.29
C MET A 74 5.41 8.61 19.62
N PRO A 75 5.45 7.56 18.78
CA PRO A 75 6.27 6.39 19.07
C PRO A 75 7.76 6.70 19.04
N ARG A 76 8.52 6.13 19.97
CA ARG A 76 9.97 6.34 20.10
C ARG A 76 10.79 5.86 18.89
N PHE A 77 10.23 5.02 18.04
CA PHE A 77 10.91 4.56 16.83
C PHE A 77 10.91 5.62 15.69
N VAL A 78 10.04 6.65 15.78
CA VAL A 78 10.03 7.77 14.81
C VAL A 78 11.16 8.72 15.18
N ARG A 79 12.26 8.63 14.43
CA ARG A 79 13.49 9.42 14.65
C ARG A 79 13.95 10.03 13.33
N PRO A 80 14.64 11.19 13.34
CA PRO A 80 15.17 11.79 12.10
C PRO A 80 16.08 10.87 11.28
N THR A 81 16.73 9.90 11.92
CA THR A 81 17.65 8.93 11.32
C THR A 81 17.01 7.58 10.97
N SER A 82 15.69 7.49 11.04
CA SER A 82 14.95 6.26 10.75
C SER A 82 14.13 6.38 9.45
N ASN A 83 13.80 5.24 8.87
CA ASN A 83 12.71 5.16 7.91
C ASN A 83 11.40 5.43 8.66
N ASN A 84 10.75 6.54 8.39
CA ASN A 84 9.53 6.94 9.06
C ASN A 84 8.36 6.96 8.07
N TYR A 85 7.24 6.38 8.49
CA TYR A 85 6.04 6.24 7.66
C TYR A 85 4.79 6.62 8.43
N VAL A 86 3.82 7.17 7.68
CA VAL A 86 2.46 7.43 8.15
C VAL A 86 1.47 6.70 7.26
N CYS A 87 0.42 6.14 7.86
CA CYS A 87 -0.70 5.60 7.12
C CYS A 87 -1.57 6.76 6.57
N VAL A 88 -2.09 6.60 5.36
CA VAL A 88 -3.00 7.58 4.72
C VAL A 88 -4.33 7.75 5.45
N SER A 89 -4.65 6.81 6.35
CA SER A 89 -5.93 6.71 7.06
C SER A 89 -5.77 6.68 8.57
N THR A 90 -6.87 6.95 9.24
CA THR A 90 -7.03 6.76 10.69
C THR A 90 -7.79 5.49 11.02
N PHE A 91 -7.68 5.06 12.28
CA PHE A 91 -8.25 3.80 12.76
C PHE A 91 -8.95 3.99 14.11
N LYS A 92 -10.08 3.29 14.28
CA LYS A 92 -10.79 3.15 15.55
C LYS A 92 -10.37 1.88 16.27
N ARG A 93 -10.81 1.75 17.51
CA ARG A 93 -10.57 0.55 18.30
C ARG A 93 -11.30 -0.65 17.69
N ALA A 94 -10.67 -1.80 17.71
CA ALA A 94 -11.30 -3.07 17.44
C ALA A 94 -12.24 -3.49 18.60
N ALA A 95 -12.99 -4.55 18.42
CA ALA A 95 -13.89 -5.10 19.44
C ALA A 95 -13.20 -5.43 20.78
N ASP A 96 -11.90 -5.74 20.76
CA ASP A 96 -11.07 -5.96 21.95
C ASP A 96 -10.47 -4.67 22.54
N SER A 97 -11.02 -3.51 22.18
CA SER A 97 -10.60 -2.18 22.62
C SER A 97 -9.19 -1.75 22.22
N ARG A 98 -8.49 -2.49 21.35
CA ARG A 98 -7.17 -2.16 20.85
C ARG A 98 -7.23 -1.47 19.50
N TYR A 99 -6.40 -0.48 19.30
CA TYR A 99 -6.22 0.12 17.97
C TYR A 99 -5.41 -0.82 17.08
N ARG A 100 -5.80 -0.93 15.81
CA ARG A 100 -5.10 -1.73 14.81
C ARG A 100 -5.21 -1.11 13.43
N ARG A 101 -4.13 -1.17 12.65
CA ARG A 101 -4.15 -0.79 11.24
C ARG A 101 -4.71 -1.94 10.39
N ARG A 102 -6.01 -2.10 10.45
CA ARG A 102 -6.76 -3.14 9.72
C ARG A 102 -7.98 -2.51 9.04
N LYS A 103 -8.49 -3.18 8.00
CA LYS A 103 -9.60 -2.71 7.21
C LYS A 103 -10.91 -2.59 8.03
N ASP A 104 -11.13 -3.50 8.96
CA ASP A 104 -12.28 -3.49 9.88
C ASP A 104 -12.20 -2.43 11.00
N CYS A 105 -11.01 -1.86 11.22
CA CYS A 105 -10.79 -0.74 12.15
C CYS A 105 -10.64 0.60 11.43
N TRP A 106 -10.70 0.62 10.10
CA TRP A 106 -10.55 1.82 9.30
C TRP A 106 -11.65 2.83 9.63
N SER A 107 -11.28 4.09 9.78
CA SER A 107 -12.21 5.16 10.14
C SER A 107 -12.34 6.24 9.07
N GLY A 108 -11.27 6.59 8.40
CA GLY A 108 -11.33 7.60 7.35
C GLY A 108 -10.01 7.78 6.60
N LEU A 109 -10.10 8.12 5.32
CA LEU A 109 -8.98 8.54 4.51
C LEU A 109 -8.73 10.04 4.73
N TRP A 110 -7.54 10.42 5.15
CA TRP A 110 -7.15 11.81 5.41
C TRP A 110 -6.21 12.37 4.34
N LEU A 111 -5.42 11.47 3.76
CA LEU A 111 -4.35 11.79 2.82
C LEU A 111 -4.52 10.97 1.55
N VAL A 112 -4.24 11.60 0.44
CA VAL A 112 -4.00 10.89 -0.82
C VAL A 112 -2.52 10.96 -1.12
N LEU A 113 -1.91 9.80 -1.33
CA LEU A 113 -0.51 9.65 -1.67
C LEU A 113 -0.35 9.36 -3.16
N LEU A 114 0.37 10.21 -3.86
CA LEU A 114 0.88 9.94 -5.21
C LEU A 114 2.35 9.54 -5.08
N ASP A 115 2.65 8.29 -5.36
CA ASP A 115 3.94 7.66 -5.06
C ASP A 115 4.78 7.45 -6.33
N ASP A 116 6.10 7.37 -6.14
CA ASP A 116 7.10 7.10 -7.18
C ASP A 116 7.09 8.11 -8.35
N LEU A 117 6.73 9.38 -8.06
CA LEU A 117 6.77 10.46 -9.03
C LEU A 117 8.20 10.74 -9.50
N ASN A 118 8.36 10.92 -10.81
CA ASN A 118 9.63 11.09 -11.51
C ASN A 118 10.52 9.82 -11.55
N SER A 119 10.03 8.68 -11.08
CA SER A 119 10.70 7.39 -11.24
C SER A 119 9.85 6.42 -12.05
N LYS A 120 8.78 5.89 -11.49
CA LYS A 120 7.83 5.01 -12.19
C LYS A 120 6.64 5.77 -12.77
N VAL A 121 6.27 6.88 -12.13
CA VAL A 121 5.16 7.74 -12.53
C VAL A 121 5.74 9.05 -13.05
N PRO A 122 5.37 9.52 -14.26
CA PRO A 122 5.83 10.80 -14.77
C PRO A 122 5.45 11.95 -13.84
N PHE A 123 6.36 12.88 -13.61
CA PHE A 123 6.11 14.02 -12.69
C PHE A 123 4.91 14.88 -13.12
N ASP A 124 4.67 14.99 -14.42
CA ASP A 124 3.54 15.71 -14.98
C ASP A 124 2.17 15.00 -14.79
N ALA A 125 2.17 13.75 -14.27
CA ALA A 125 0.95 13.11 -13.81
C ALA A 125 0.36 13.79 -12.57
N LEU A 126 1.16 14.59 -11.85
CA LEU A 126 0.71 15.43 -10.74
C LEU A 126 -0.13 16.60 -11.29
N ARG A 127 -1.46 16.44 -11.34
CA ARG A 127 -2.40 17.43 -11.90
C ARG A 127 -2.79 18.54 -10.92
N LEU A 128 -2.55 18.32 -9.63
CA LEU A 128 -2.83 19.29 -8.57
C LEU A 128 -1.54 19.67 -7.85
N LYS A 129 -1.46 20.91 -7.36
CA LYS A 129 -0.35 21.31 -6.49
C LYS A 129 -0.42 20.53 -5.19
N PRO A 130 0.64 19.84 -4.74
CA PRO A 130 0.60 19.05 -3.52
C PRO A 130 0.49 19.95 -2.28
N SER A 131 -0.10 19.43 -1.22
CA SER A 131 -0.06 20.01 0.13
C SER A 131 1.33 19.85 0.74
N CYS A 132 1.97 18.70 0.45
CA CYS A 132 3.37 18.43 0.79
C CYS A 132 4.01 17.63 -0.35
N LEU A 133 5.26 17.97 -0.70
CA LEU A 133 6.07 17.22 -1.67
C LEU A 133 7.39 16.86 -1.03
N VAL A 134 7.65 15.57 -0.94
CA VAL A 134 8.83 15.00 -0.30
C VAL A 134 9.66 14.25 -1.34
N GLU A 135 10.93 14.57 -1.46
CA GLU A 135 11.89 13.75 -2.17
C GLU A 135 12.35 12.63 -1.24
N THR A 136 12.01 11.42 -1.61
CA THR A 136 12.20 10.22 -0.78
C THR A 136 13.42 9.39 -1.14
N SER A 137 13.99 9.64 -2.33
CA SER A 137 15.28 9.17 -2.84
C SER A 137 15.69 10.09 -3.99
N PRO A 138 16.93 10.06 -4.48
CA PRO A 138 17.37 10.98 -5.53
C PRO A 138 16.38 11.02 -6.70
N ASP A 139 15.86 12.21 -6.99
CA ASP A 139 14.91 12.52 -8.06
C ASP A 139 13.60 11.70 -8.03
N ASN A 140 13.24 11.10 -6.90
CA ASN A 140 11.99 10.38 -6.71
C ASN A 140 11.16 11.01 -5.59
N PHE A 141 9.89 11.31 -5.89
CA PHE A 141 9.04 12.10 -5.01
C PHE A 141 7.78 11.36 -4.59
N GLN A 142 7.31 11.73 -3.40
CA GLN A 142 5.95 11.46 -2.91
C GLN A 142 5.21 12.78 -2.77
N ALA A 143 4.04 12.89 -3.40
CA ALA A 143 3.16 14.04 -3.25
C ALA A 143 1.97 13.66 -2.35
N TRP A 144 1.73 14.49 -1.35
CA TRP A 144 0.61 14.40 -0.45
C TRP A 144 -0.46 15.41 -0.80
N LEU A 145 -1.67 14.96 -1.07
CA LEU A 145 -2.85 15.78 -1.20
C LEU A 145 -3.68 15.62 0.08
N PHE A 146 -3.81 16.69 0.85
CA PHE A 146 -4.59 16.68 2.09
C PHE A 146 -6.06 16.83 1.75
N LEU A 147 -6.91 16.01 2.35
CA LEU A 147 -8.34 16.16 2.21
C LEU A 147 -8.87 17.30 3.09
N LYS A 148 -9.90 18.04 2.60
CA LYS A 148 -10.58 19.10 3.37
C LYS A 148 -11.27 18.53 4.61
N GLN A 149 -11.88 17.37 4.44
CA GLN A 149 -12.46 16.53 5.48
C GLN A 149 -12.06 15.08 5.19
N PRO A 150 -11.92 14.23 6.20
CA PRO A 150 -11.66 12.82 5.96
C PRO A 150 -12.81 12.19 5.16
N GLU A 151 -12.46 11.39 4.16
CA GLU A 151 -13.47 10.60 3.47
C GLU A 151 -13.81 9.38 4.33
N ARG A 152 -15.05 9.33 4.80
CA ARG A 152 -15.55 8.30 5.70
C ARG A 152 -16.24 7.15 4.98
N ASN A 153 -16.64 7.36 3.74
CA ASN A 153 -17.19 6.31 2.91
C ASN A 153 -16.05 5.46 2.31
N GLN A 154 -15.89 4.25 2.81
CA GLN A 154 -14.81 3.36 2.43
C GLN A 154 -14.83 3.04 0.92
N THR A 155 -15.99 2.79 0.34
CA THR A 155 -16.14 2.49 -1.09
C THR A 155 -15.69 3.68 -1.94
N LYS A 156 -16.05 4.91 -1.54
CA LYS A 156 -15.64 6.13 -2.23
C LYS A 156 -14.14 6.39 -2.07
N ALA A 157 -13.58 6.15 -0.89
CA ALA A 157 -12.14 6.25 -0.64
C ALA A 157 -11.34 5.24 -1.48
N GLU A 158 -11.79 3.97 -1.57
CA GLU A 158 -11.21 2.96 -2.45
C GLU A 158 -11.31 3.37 -3.93
N ALA A 159 -12.48 3.86 -4.35
CA ALA A 159 -12.69 4.34 -5.72
C ALA A 159 -11.77 5.51 -6.10
N LEU A 160 -11.51 6.43 -5.17
CA LEU A 160 -10.58 7.53 -5.37
C LEU A 160 -9.14 7.03 -5.62
N ILE A 161 -8.66 6.11 -4.78
CA ILE A 161 -7.31 5.53 -4.92
C ILE A 161 -7.20 4.72 -6.21
N ASP A 162 -8.17 3.87 -6.49
CA ASP A 162 -8.20 3.05 -7.71
C ASP A 162 -8.27 3.90 -8.98
N GLY A 163 -9.05 5.00 -8.94
CA GLY A 163 -9.15 5.95 -10.04
C GLY A 163 -7.82 6.65 -10.33
N LEU A 164 -7.08 7.06 -9.30
CA LEU A 164 -5.76 7.68 -9.44
C LEU A 164 -4.73 6.71 -10.04
N ILE A 165 -4.74 5.45 -9.62
CA ILE A 165 -3.88 4.40 -10.19
C ILE A 165 -4.25 4.17 -11.66
N ALA A 166 -5.55 4.06 -11.97
CA ALA A 166 -6.03 3.86 -13.33
C ALA A 166 -5.71 5.05 -14.26
N ALA A 167 -5.69 6.27 -13.71
CA ALA A 167 -5.27 7.48 -14.40
C ALA A 167 -3.73 7.61 -14.55
N GLY A 168 -2.95 6.67 -14.02
CA GLY A 168 -1.50 6.70 -14.06
C GLY A 168 -0.87 7.76 -13.15
N ALA A 169 -1.59 8.25 -12.15
CA ALA A 169 -1.14 9.31 -11.25
C ALA A 169 -0.39 8.79 -10.01
N SER A 170 -0.42 7.48 -9.76
CA SER A 170 0.30 6.83 -8.65
C SER A 170 0.74 5.43 -9.04
N ASP A 171 1.80 4.92 -8.39
CA ASP A 171 2.25 3.55 -8.58
C ASP A 171 1.13 2.54 -8.24
N PRO A 172 0.91 1.49 -9.06
CA PRO A 172 -0.10 0.46 -8.81
C PRO A 172 0.01 -0.23 -7.43
N GLY A 173 1.23 -0.31 -6.87
CA GLY A 173 1.47 -0.79 -5.52
C GLY A 173 0.92 0.14 -4.42
N ALA A 174 0.44 1.35 -4.77
CA ALA A 174 -0.14 2.30 -3.81
C ALA A 174 -1.62 2.04 -3.46
N GLY A 175 -2.20 0.95 -3.92
CA GLY A 175 -3.64 0.72 -4.00
C GLY A 175 -4.35 0.16 -2.77
N ASN A 176 -4.19 0.73 -1.57
CA ASN A 176 -5.08 0.38 -0.46
C ASN A 176 -5.21 1.50 0.59
N LEU A 177 -6.30 1.45 1.38
CA LEU A 177 -6.61 2.43 2.42
C LEU A 177 -5.68 2.36 3.64
N THR A 178 -4.90 1.31 3.78
CA THR A 178 -3.95 1.13 4.89
C THR A 178 -2.51 1.38 4.47
N ARG A 179 -2.31 2.01 3.30
CA ARG A 179 -0.99 2.30 2.74
C ARG A 179 -0.18 3.21 3.64
N TYR A 180 1.09 2.94 3.70
CA TYR A 180 2.09 3.83 4.25
C TYR A 180 2.72 4.70 3.16
N GLY A 181 2.92 5.98 3.48
CA GLY A 181 3.85 6.86 2.78
C GLY A 181 4.90 7.38 3.75
N ARG A 182 5.98 7.92 3.25
CA ARG A 182 7.06 8.43 4.11
C ARG A 182 6.65 9.74 4.78
N LEU A 183 6.92 9.84 6.07
CA LEU A 183 6.88 11.12 6.79
C LEU A 183 7.94 12.07 6.23
N PRO A 184 7.75 13.39 6.34
CA PRO A 184 8.68 14.36 5.73
C PRO A 184 10.10 14.33 6.31
N THR A 185 10.24 14.00 7.60
CA THR A 185 11.56 13.93 8.26
C THR A 185 11.93 12.49 8.54
N GLY A 186 13.05 12.04 7.95
CA GLY A 186 13.58 10.71 8.09
C GLY A 186 14.61 10.38 7.03
N THR A 187 15.02 9.12 6.99
CA THR A 187 15.97 8.60 6.02
C THR A 187 15.34 7.54 5.14
N ASN A 188 15.90 7.32 3.95
CA ASN A 188 15.63 6.17 3.12
C ASN A 188 16.77 5.18 3.26
N GLY A 189 16.57 4.16 4.10
CA GLY A 189 17.60 3.17 4.40
C GLY A 189 17.83 2.12 3.32
N LYS A 190 17.26 2.26 2.10
CA LYS A 190 17.60 1.37 0.98
C LYS A 190 19.05 1.58 0.58
N ALA A 191 19.90 0.55 0.70
CA ALA A 191 21.32 0.63 0.46
C ALA A 191 21.69 1.25 -0.91
N LYS A 192 20.88 1.01 -1.95
CA LYS A 192 21.11 1.58 -3.30
C LYS A 192 21.02 3.12 -3.38
N TYR A 193 20.49 3.77 -2.34
CA TYR A 193 20.38 5.23 -2.28
C TYR A 193 21.34 5.87 -1.29
N ASN A 194 22.22 5.07 -0.67
CA ASN A 194 23.22 5.60 0.22
C ASN A 194 24.20 6.52 -0.56
N ALA A 195 24.63 7.58 0.10
CA ALA A 195 25.70 8.43 -0.38
C ALA A 195 27.03 7.65 -0.45
N LYS A 196 28.04 8.24 -1.07
CA LYS A 196 29.37 7.60 -1.22
C LYS A 196 30.05 7.29 0.12
N ASP A 197 29.69 8.02 1.16
CA ASP A 197 30.16 7.80 2.55
C ASP A 197 29.35 6.75 3.32
N GLY A 198 28.43 6.06 2.63
CA GLY A 198 27.56 5.03 3.23
C GLY A 198 26.35 5.57 3.99
N GLN A 199 26.18 6.91 4.11
CA GLN A 199 25.04 7.48 4.81
C GLN A 199 23.74 7.29 4.00
N PRO A 200 22.63 6.91 4.65
CA PRO A 200 21.34 6.78 3.99
C PRO A 200 20.85 8.14 3.46
N PHE A 201 20.09 8.08 2.36
CA PHE A 201 19.50 9.30 1.79
C PHE A 201 18.58 9.98 2.80
N THR A 202 18.88 11.23 3.13
CA THR A 202 18.00 12.06 3.97
C THR A 202 16.90 12.67 3.11
N GLN A 203 15.65 12.47 3.50
CA GLN A 203 14.49 13.01 2.80
C GLN A 203 14.51 14.54 2.80
N ARG A 204 13.95 15.14 1.74
CA ARG A 204 13.86 16.60 1.59
C ARG A 204 12.44 17.03 1.25
N VAL A 205 11.94 18.03 1.96
CA VAL A 205 10.64 18.63 1.68
C VAL A 205 10.82 19.77 0.68
N HIS A 206 10.14 19.68 -0.45
CA HIS A 206 10.17 20.68 -1.51
C HIS A 206 8.98 21.64 -1.48
N VAL A 207 7.83 21.16 -0.99
CA VAL A 207 6.59 21.94 -0.84
C VAL A 207 5.97 21.63 0.51
N TRP A 208 5.57 22.68 1.22
CA TRP A 208 4.77 22.59 2.44
C TRP A 208 3.71 23.67 2.45
N GLU A 209 2.46 23.28 2.20
CA GLU A 209 1.29 24.15 2.10
C GLU A 209 0.08 23.45 2.75
N PRO A 210 0.05 23.34 4.06
CA PRO A 210 -0.96 22.52 4.77
C PRO A 210 -2.39 23.06 4.65
N SER A 211 -2.56 24.34 4.32
CA SER A 211 -3.86 24.96 4.02
C SER A 211 -4.43 24.54 2.67
N ARG A 212 -3.59 24.03 1.76
CA ARG A 212 -4.01 23.52 0.46
C ARG A 212 -4.63 22.15 0.62
N ARG A 213 -5.95 22.11 0.56
CA ARG A 213 -6.74 20.89 0.77
C ARG A 213 -7.76 20.71 -0.34
N TYR A 214 -8.10 19.47 -0.61
CA TYR A 214 -8.97 19.09 -1.71
C TYR A 214 -10.13 18.22 -1.23
N THR A 215 -11.25 18.23 -1.97
CA THR A 215 -12.25 17.18 -1.82
C THR A 215 -11.90 15.99 -2.72
N PRO A 216 -12.40 14.79 -2.43
CA PRO A 216 -12.24 13.63 -3.32
C PRO A 216 -12.65 13.93 -4.77
N GLU A 217 -13.76 14.69 -4.96
CA GLU A 217 -14.28 15.07 -6.29
C GLU A 217 -13.32 15.99 -7.04
N GLN A 218 -12.72 16.96 -6.35
CA GLN A 218 -11.72 17.85 -6.96
C GLN A 218 -10.50 17.09 -7.44
N ILE A 219 -10.05 16.07 -6.66
CA ILE A 219 -8.93 15.22 -7.05
C ILE A 219 -9.32 14.36 -8.25
N ALA A 220 -10.48 13.71 -8.23
CA ALA A 220 -10.96 12.88 -9.33
C ALA A 220 -11.13 13.68 -10.63
N GLN A 221 -11.76 14.87 -10.54
CA GLN A 221 -11.94 15.76 -11.68
C GLN A 221 -10.60 16.18 -12.29
N ALA A 222 -9.63 16.55 -11.47
CA ALA A 222 -8.32 16.98 -11.96
C ALA A 222 -7.57 15.87 -12.71
N HIS A 223 -7.80 14.61 -12.33
CA HIS A 223 -7.21 13.42 -12.93
C HIS A 223 -8.11 12.75 -13.99
N GLY A 224 -9.28 13.34 -14.30
CA GLY A 224 -10.11 12.96 -15.42
C GLY A 224 -10.96 11.70 -15.19
N PHE A 225 -11.36 11.40 -13.96
CA PHE A 225 -12.27 10.31 -13.65
C PHE A 225 -13.42 10.76 -12.75
N ASP A 226 -14.50 9.96 -12.74
CA ASP A 226 -15.71 10.22 -11.97
C ASP A 226 -15.82 9.24 -10.80
N LEU A 227 -15.92 9.75 -9.58
CA LEU A 227 -16.11 8.95 -8.37
C LEU A 227 -17.49 8.29 -8.30
N THR A 228 -18.52 8.89 -8.89
CA THR A 228 -19.87 8.32 -8.89
C THR A 228 -19.97 7.11 -9.80
N ALA A 229 -19.22 7.11 -10.92
CA ALA A 229 -19.10 5.96 -11.81
C ALA A 229 -18.26 4.83 -11.20
N ALA A 230 -17.27 5.17 -10.36
CA ALA A 230 -16.39 4.21 -9.69
C ALA A 230 -17.04 3.57 -8.46
N SER A 231 -18.07 4.21 -7.86
CA SER A 231 -18.84 3.68 -6.74
C SER A 231 -19.79 2.52 -7.12
N LYS A 232 -19.96 2.23 -8.41
CA LYS A 232 -20.50 0.93 -8.80
C LYS A 232 -19.49 -0.13 -8.36
N PRO A 233 -19.89 -1.15 -7.56
CA PRO A 233 -18.99 -2.25 -7.27
C PRO A 233 -18.42 -2.69 -8.60
N ARG A 234 -17.09 -2.57 -8.78
CA ARG A 234 -16.46 -3.26 -9.91
C ARG A 234 -17.03 -4.66 -9.85
N PRO A 235 -17.69 -5.16 -10.93
CA PRO A 235 -18.03 -6.55 -10.95
C PRO A 235 -16.72 -7.22 -10.61
N ARG A 236 -16.70 -7.96 -9.48
CA ARG A 236 -15.60 -8.84 -9.14
C ARG A 236 -15.33 -9.53 -10.45
N ARG A 237 -14.25 -9.15 -11.16
CA ARG A 237 -13.87 -9.84 -12.36
C ARG A 237 -13.71 -11.26 -11.89
N THR A 238 -14.80 -12.03 -12.01
CA THR A 238 -14.69 -13.44 -12.22
C THR A 238 -13.94 -13.50 -13.54
N THR A 239 -12.62 -13.40 -13.46
CA THR A 239 -11.78 -13.85 -14.56
C THR A 239 -12.34 -15.23 -14.83
N PRO A 240 -12.82 -15.54 -16.05
CA PRO A 240 -13.15 -16.92 -16.35
C PRO A 240 -11.94 -17.67 -15.87
N MET A 241 -12.17 -18.66 -15.02
CA MET A 241 -11.13 -19.51 -14.47
C MET A 241 -10.27 -19.92 -15.66
N LYS A 242 -9.16 -19.21 -15.91
CA LYS A 242 -8.16 -19.69 -16.84
C LYS A 242 -7.81 -21.05 -16.27
N ALA A 243 -7.93 -22.06 -17.10
CA ALA A 243 -7.39 -23.39 -16.78
C ALA A 243 -6.06 -23.16 -16.06
N ALA A 244 -5.92 -23.76 -14.86
CA ALA A 244 -4.74 -23.59 -14.06
C ALA A 244 -3.52 -23.66 -14.98
N PRO A 245 -2.57 -22.72 -14.90
CA PRO A 245 -1.32 -22.88 -15.62
C PRO A 245 -0.82 -24.30 -15.32
N GLN A 246 -0.22 -24.96 -16.30
CA GLN A 246 0.42 -26.28 -16.07
C GLN A 246 1.57 -26.04 -15.09
N GLY A 247 1.23 -25.86 -13.80
CA GLY A 247 2.13 -25.64 -12.70
C GLY A 247 2.67 -26.98 -12.17
N ASP A 248 3.39 -26.91 -11.07
CA ASP A 248 4.05 -28.03 -10.38
C ASP A 248 3.15 -29.17 -9.88
N GLY A 249 1.89 -29.16 -10.22
CA GLY A 249 0.87 -30.13 -9.77
C GLY A 249 0.26 -29.78 -8.41
N TYR A 250 0.83 -28.90 -7.62
CA TYR A 250 0.29 -28.54 -6.29
C TYR A 250 -1.03 -27.77 -6.40
N LEU A 251 -1.19 -26.94 -7.41
CA LEU A 251 -2.41 -26.15 -7.61
C LEU A 251 -3.63 -27.04 -7.82
N SER A 252 -3.52 -28.09 -8.65
CA SER A 252 -4.60 -29.06 -8.87
C SER A 252 -4.97 -29.83 -7.61
N ILE A 253 -3.98 -30.13 -6.75
CA ILE A 253 -4.19 -30.78 -5.48
C ILE A 253 -4.90 -29.84 -4.50
N LEU A 254 -4.49 -28.58 -4.45
CA LEU A 254 -5.09 -27.54 -3.60
C LEU A 254 -6.52 -27.22 -4.01
N GLU A 255 -6.79 -27.12 -5.31
CA GLU A 255 -8.15 -26.94 -5.85
C GLU A 255 -9.06 -28.10 -5.46
N ALA A 256 -8.59 -29.31 -5.71
CA ALA A 256 -9.33 -30.51 -5.40
C ALA A 256 -9.51 -30.74 -3.88
N ALA A 257 -8.68 -30.10 -3.04
CA ALA A 257 -8.81 -30.10 -1.57
C ALA A 257 -9.68 -28.94 -1.05
N GLY A 258 -10.17 -28.04 -1.93
CA GLY A 258 -10.91 -26.83 -1.52
C GLY A 258 -10.04 -25.78 -0.83
N LEU A 259 -8.72 -25.86 -0.97
CA LEU A 259 -7.75 -24.96 -0.33
C LEU A 259 -7.29 -23.81 -1.24
N TYR A 260 -7.56 -23.88 -2.53
CA TYR A 260 -7.20 -22.83 -3.49
C TYR A 260 -8.20 -21.69 -3.47
N ILE A 261 -7.71 -20.43 -3.40
CA ILE A 261 -8.56 -19.25 -3.40
C ILE A 261 -8.44 -18.48 -4.73
N GLY A 262 -7.24 -18.43 -5.32
CA GLY A 262 -6.99 -17.69 -6.55
C GLY A 262 -5.58 -17.12 -6.64
N THR A 263 -5.26 -16.48 -7.77
CA THR A 263 -3.97 -15.85 -8.01
C THR A 263 -3.78 -14.57 -7.18
N ILE A 264 -2.53 -14.21 -6.88
CA ILE A 264 -2.16 -12.91 -6.32
C ILE A 264 -1.89 -11.96 -7.47
N ARG A 265 -2.66 -10.88 -7.54
CA ARG A 265 -2.53 -9.91 -8.63
C ARG A 265 -1.17 -9.23 -8.61
N GLY A 266 -0.51 -9.18 -9.76
CA GLY A 266 0.78 -8.50 -9.96
C GLY A 266 2.00 -9.29 -9.52
N ILE A 267 1.82 -10.55 -9.10
CA ILE A 267 2.92 -11.47 -8.82
C ILE A 267 2.65 -12.75 -9.59
N GLU A 268 3.44 -13.00 -10.62
CA GLU A 268 3.35 -14.23 -11.43
C GLU A 268 3.73 -15.44 -10.55
N GLY A 269 3.03 -16.57 -10.73
CA GLY A 269 3.26 -17.78 -9.95
C GLY A 269 2.85 -17.70 -8.47
N ALA A 270 2.21 -16.62 -8.03
CA ALA A 270 1.78 -16.47 -6.64
C ALA A 270 0.27 -16.69 -6.47
N HIS A 271 -0.11 -17.51 -5.50
CA HIS A 271 -1.47 -17.96 -5.28
C HIS A 271 -1.90 -17.75 -3.83
N ARG A 272 -3.14 -17.30 -3.64
CA ARG A 272 -3.78 -17.29 -2.32
C ARG A 272 -4.38 -18.66 -2.06
N ILE A 273 -4.13 -19.18 -0.88
CA ILE A 273 -4.63 -20.46 -0.43
C ILE A 273 -5.19 -20.36 0.99
N ILE A 274 -6.05 -21.30 1.37
CA ILE A 274 -6.38 -21.53 2.77
C ILE A 274 -5.18 -22.22 3.42
N CYS A 275 -4.73 -21.69 4.56
CA CYS A 275 -3.60 -22.28 5.28
C CYS A 275 -3.93 -23.70 5.74
N PRO A 276 -3.09 -24.70 5.46
CA PRO A 276 -3.30 -26.07 5.97
C PRO A 276 -3.47 -26.16 7.49
N TRP A 277 -2.91 -25.21 8.20
CA TRP A 277 -2.92 -25.16 9.68
C TRP A 277 -3.83 -24.06 10.22
N HIS A 278 -4.85 -23.63 9.45
CA HIS A 278 -5.74 -22.53 9.82
C HIS A 278 -6.54 -22.80 11.11
N GLU A 279 -6.78 -24.05 11.45
CA GLU A 279 -7.44 -24.41 12.72
C GLU A 279 -6.68 -23.89 13.95
N GLY A 280 -5.36 -23.75 13.86
CA GLY A 280 -4.51 -23.15 14.90
C GLY A 280 -4.41 -21.63 14.85
N HIS A 281 -5.01 -20.97 13.86
CA HIS A 281 -5.03 -19.52 13.79
C HIS A 281 -5.99 -18.91 14.81
N THR A 282 -5.68 -17.70 15.28
CA THR A 282 -6.62 -16.95 16.12
C THR A 282 -7.92 -16.72 15.35
N GLY A 283 -9.02 -17.20 15.87
CA GLY A 283 -10.33 -17.13 15.20
C GLY A 283 -10.47 -18.04 13.97
N LYS A 284 -9.58 -19.03 13.79
CA LYS A 284 -9.55 -19.94 12.64
C LYS A 284 -9.52 -19.23 11.29
N ASP A 285 -8.82 -18.07 11.23
CA ASP A 285 -8.73 -17.24 10.05
C ASP A 285 -8.07 -18.01 8.89
N THR A 286 -8.76 -18.07 7.76
CA THR A 286 -8.34 -18.76 6.53
C THR A 286 -7.64 -17.85 5.53
N THR A 287 -7.51 -16.54 5.81
CA THR A 287 -6.88 -15.56 4.92
C THR A 287 -5.38 -15.42 5.17
N GLY A 288 -4.69 -14.58 4.40
CA GLY A 288 -3.30 -14.20 4.67
C GLY A 288 -2.26 -15.30 4.39
N THR A 289 -2.59 -16.29 3.55
CA THR A 289 -1.64 -17.35 3.18
C THR A 289 -1.43 -17.39 1.67
N ALA A 290 -0.17 -17.50 1.26
CA ALA A 290 0.26 -17.59 -0.11
C ALA A 290 1.11 -18.83 -0.38
N TYR A 291 0.93 -19.42 -1.55
CA TYR A 291 1.81 -20.38 -2.18
C TYR A 291 2.42 -19.74 -3.42
N PHE A 292 3.71 -19.99 -3.67
CA PHE A 292 4.46 -19.52 -4.83
C PHE A 292 4.97 -20.72 -5.62
N GLU A 293 4.68 -20.74 -6.92
CA GLU A 293 5.19 -21.77 -7.81
C GLU A 293 6.73 -21.74 -7.86
N PRO A 294 7.38 -22.91 -8.13
CA PRO A 294 8.82 -22.94 -8.37
C PRO A 294 9.24 -22.05 -9.53
N ASP A 295 10.17 -21.14 -9.26
CA ASP A 295 10.79 -20.26 -10.26
C ASP A 295 12.30 -20.08 -9.98
N GLU A 296 13.01 -19.39 -10.84
CA GLU A 296 14.43 -19.11 -10.66
C GLU A 296 14.71 -18.24 -9.41
N GLN A 297 13.79 -17.36 -9.03
CA GLN A 297 13.94 -16.43 -7.91
C GLN A 297 13.84 -17.14 -6.57
N ASN A 298 13.06 -18.21 -6.49
CA ASN A 298 12.89 -19.03 -5.29
C ASN A 298 13.72 -20.35 -5.34
N GLY A 299 14.68 -20.42 -6.28
CA GLY A 299 15.60 -21.55 -6.42
C GLY A 299 14.92 -22.84 -6.87
N MET A 300 13.85 -22.74 -7.67
CA MET A 300 13.08 -23.88 -8.21
C MET A 300 12.42 -24.76 -7.13
N ARG A 301 12.22 -24.22 -5.92
CA ARG A 301 11.61 -24.96 -4.79
C ARG A 301 10.18 -24.55 -4.49
N GLY A 302 9.74 -23.45 -5.10
CA GLY A 302 8.50 -22.80 -4.70
C GLY A 302 8.59 -22.11 -3.34
N GLY A 303 7.48 -21.59 -2.86
CA GLY A 303 7.41 -20.87 -1.60
C GLY A 303 6.08 -21.04 -0.88
N PHE A 304 6.13 -21.01 0.44
CA PHE A 304 4.94 -20.96 1.27
C PHE A 304 5.07 -19.84 2.30
N LYS A 305 4.04 -19.02 2.45
CA LYS A 305 4.01 -17.96 3.44
C LYS A 305 2.63 -17.81 4.05
N CYS A 306 2.54 -18.03 5.33
CA CYS A 306 1.38 -17.69 6.15
C CYS A 306 1.73 -16.48 7.03
N GLN A 307 0.81 -15.50 7.12
CA GLN A 307 1.03 -14.27 7.91
C GLN A 307 0.61 -14.42 9.39
N HIS A 308 0.07 -15.56 9.78
CA HIS A 308 -0.37 -15.81 11.15
C HIS A 308 0.80 -16.25 12.03
N GLY A 309 0.87 -15.70 13.24
CA GLY A 309 1.94 -16.02 14.20
C GLY A 309 2.10 -17.51 14.52
N HIS A 310 0.98 -18.26 14.57
CA HIS A 310 0.99 -19.71 14.71
C HIS A 310 1.82 -20.44 13.64
N CYS A 311 1.86 -19.89 12.42
CA CYS A 311 2.57 -20.47 11.28
C CYS A 311 3.93 -19.81 10.99
N ALA A 312 4.44 -18.96 11.88
CA ALA A 312 5.67 -18.21 11.63
C ALA A 312 6.91 -19.09 11.38
N HIS A 313 6.89 -20.31 11.92
CA HIS A 313 7.96 -21.32 11.76
C HIS A 313 7.75 -22.25 10.56
N ARG A 314 6.59 -22.17 9.88
CA ARG A 314 6.27 -23.04 8.73
C ARG A 314 6.98 -22.59 7.47
N THR A 315 7.53 -23.56 6.75
CA THR A 315 8.31 -23.39 5.53
C THR A 315 7.66 -24.11 4.36
N ILE A 316 8.22 -23.94 3.16
CA ILE A 316 7.81 -24.72 1.98
C ILE A 316 7.94 -26.22 2.23
N THR A 317 8.95 -26.66 2.97
CA THR A 317 9.15 -28.09 3.30
C THR A 317 7.98 -28.63 4.13
N ASP A 318 7.46 -27.88 5.12
CA ASP A 318 6.28 -28.29 5.87
C ASP A 318 5.04 -28.40 4.97
N PHE A 319 4.94 -27.50 3.99
CA PHE A 319 3.87 -27.47 3.01
C PHE A 319 3.98 -28.67 2.05
N ASP A 320 5.17 -29.02 1.58
CA ASP A 320 5.40 -30.23 0.77
C ASP A 320 4.94 -31.49 1.49
N TYR A 321 5.28 -31.65 2.77
CA TYR A 321 4.80 -32.77 3.58
C TYR A 321 3.27 -32.80 3.70
N PHE A 322 2.64 -31.64 3.80
CA PHE A 322 1.18 -31.56 3.83
C PHE A 322 0.58 -32.02 2.48
N ILE A 323 1.11 -31.57 1.34
CA ILE A 323 0.68 -31.99 -0.01
C ILE A 323 0.82 -33.50 -0.19
N VAL A 324 1.96 -34.07 0.23
CA VAL A 324 2.17 -35.54 0.19
C VAL A 324 1.12 -36.29 0.99
N ARG A 325 0.74 -35.80 2.18
CA ARG A 325 -0.32 -36.42 3.00
C ARG A 325 -1.70 -36.32 2.34
N LEU A 326 -2.00 -35.19 1.68
CA LEU A 326 -3.25 -35.06 0.92
C LEU A 326 -3.34 -36.07 -0.23
N LEU A 327 -2.24 -36.30 -0.94
CA LEU A 327 -2.16 -37.32 -1.99
C LEU A 327 -2.33 -38.71 -1.46
N ALA A 328 -1.65 -39.05 -0.36
CA ALA A 328 -1.75 -40.38 0.28
C ALA A 328 -3.19 -40.67 0.75
N ALA A 329 -3.88 -39.67 1.30
CA ALA A 329 -5.27 -39.82 1.75
C ALA A 329 -6.25 -40.05 0.58
N ARG A 330 -5.94 -39.54 -0.61
CA ARG A 330 -6.75 -39.72 -1.82
C ARG A 330 -6.49 -41.02 -2.57
N GLY A 331 -5.28 -41.56 -2.46
CA GLY A 331 -4.94 -42.87 -3.04
C GLY A 331 -5.44 -44.05 -2.23
N ALA A 332 -5.95 -43.79 -1.01
CA ALA A 332 -6.50 -44.82 -0.11
C ALA A 332 -8.05 -44.86 -0.12
N ALA A 333 -8.71 -44.01 -0.89
CA ALA A 333 -10.16 -43.95 -1.10
C ALA A 333 -10.52 -44.40 -2.53
#